data_71933a7b710a2cdc2c1104028db5ef18
#
_entry.id   71933a7b710a2cdc2c1104028db5ef18
#
_cell.length_a   1.000
_cell.length_b   1.000
_cell.length_c   1.000
_cell.angle_alpha   90.00
_cell.angle_beta   90.00
_cell.angle_gamma   90.00
#
_symmetry.space_group_name_H-M   'P 1'
#
loop_
_entity.id
_entity.type
_entity.pdbx_description
1 polymer ?
#
loop_
_entity_poly.entity_id
_entity_poly.type
_entity_poly.pdbx_seq_one_letter_code
_entity_poly.pdbx_strand_id
1 'polypeptide(L)'
;MQPENASAAFQETLARAVRQGSADPAAPLDAERLAVYARLVRNNINGFIQRCYPQAARYADSGQWAAAKEAFVAEGSAHSPYFQDIPGEFLAFCRQGCAAFRLPEHILQLMRFEHSQLVAEIAATPPNAAFEWDEDTPFVLSPVAGIADYPFNVCADEPDFQAAPTAVAVWQDAGGSVYHSPLDEIDRILLQAAAQSPLSQAQICESLAGVSEQAAQWQPEIERRWQQWVDTDVLLPAERSA
;
A
#
# COMPACT_ATOMS: atom_id res chain seq x y z
N MET A 1 35.71 -5.88 -29.15
CA MET A 1 34.81 -6.21 -28.01
C MET A 1 33.55 -5.39 -28.22
N GLN A 2 32.38 -6.02 -28.40
CA GLN A 2 31.14 -5.32 -28.75
C GLN A 2 30.70 -4.46 -27.57
N PRO A 3 30.14 -3.25 -27.79
CA PRO A 3 29.76 -2.32 -26.72
C PRO A 3 28.70 -2.90 -25.76
N GLU A 4 27.85 -3.84 -26.19
CA GLU A 4 26.84 -4.51 -25.38
C GLU A 4 27.48 -5.37 -24.27
N ASN A 5 28.59 -6.06 -24.53
CA ASN A 5 29.30 -6.84 -23.52
C ASN A 5 29.95 -5.99 -22.43
N ALA A 6 30.39 -4.77 -22.77
CA ALA A 6 30.97 -3.86 -21.79
C ALA A 6 29.92 -3.30 -20.81
N SER A 7 28.71 -3.03 -21.32
CA SER A 7 27.59 -2.54 -20.51
C SER A 7 27.09 -3.60 -19.52
N ALA A 8 26.92 -4.86 -19.96
CA ALA A 8 26.51 -5.96 -19.11
C ALA A 8 27.53 -6.25 -17.99
N ALA A 9 28.82 -6.27 -18.32
CA ALA A 9 29.90 -6.44 -17.35
C ALA A 9 29.95 -5.31 -16.31
N PHE A 10 29.68 -4.07 -16.73
CA PHE A 10 29.56 -2.93 -15.82
C PHE A 10 28.36 -3.10 -14.86
N GLN A 11 27.19 -3.45 -15.39
CA GLN A 11 25.98 -3.64 -14.61
C GLN A 11 26.16 -4.75 -13.57
N GLU A 12 26.77 -5.87 -13.94
CA GLU A 12 27.02 -6.98 -13.01
C GLU A 12 28.02 -6.58 -11.92
N THR A 13 29.07 -5.85 -12.27
CA THR A 13 30.07 -5.37 -11.31
C THR A 13 29.46 -4.36 -10.34
N LEU A 14 28.62 -3.45 -10.83
CA LEU A 14 27.88 -2.51 -10.00
C LEU A 14 26.89 -3.24 -9.06
N ALA A 15 26.10 -4.17 -9.59
CA ALA A 15 25.15 -4.95 -8.79
C ALA A 15 25.86 -5.74 -7.67
N ARG A 16 27.03 -6.29 -7.95
CA ARG A 16 27.86 -6.96 -6.94
C ARG A 16 28.36 -5.97 -5.87
N ALA A 17 28.86 -4.82 -6.25
CA ALA A 17 29.31 -3.78 -5.32
C ALA A 17 28.15 -3.26 -4.45
N VAL A 18 26.95 -3.10 -5.01
CA VAL A 18 25.73 -2.74 -4.25
C VAL A 18 25.41 -3.80 -3.22
N ARG A 19 25.38 -5.08 -3.60
CA ARG A 19 25.09 -6.20 -2.67
C ARG A 19 26.13 -6.32 -1.56
N GLN A 20 27.40 -6.17 -1.88
CA GLN A 20 28.49 -6.30 -0.92
C GLN A 20 28.74 -5.04 -0.08
N GLY A 21 28.16 -3.90 -0.45
CA GLY A 21 28.39 -2.60 0.22
C GLY A 21 29.80 -2.04 -0.03
N SER A 22 30.61 -2.69 -0.89
CA SER A 22 31.98 -2.30 -1.20
C SER A 22 32.33 -2.67 -2.64
N ALA A 23 33.25 -1.92 -3.25
CA ALA A 23 33.81 -2.26 -4.57
C ALA A 23 34.97 -3.24 -4.41
N ASP A 24 35.06 -4.20 -5.33
CA ASP A 24 36.22 -5.08 -5.45
C ASP A 24 37.44 -4.23 -5.95
N PRO A 25 38.54 -4.20 -5.21
CA PRO A 25 39.75 -3.46 -5.64
C PRO A 25 40.34 -3.97 -6.98
N ALA A 26 40.05 -5.21 -7.36
CA ALA A 26 40.47 -5.82 -8.60
C ALA A 26 39.50 -5.57 -9.77
N ALA A 27 38.42 -4.81 -9.57
CA ALA A 27 37.48 -4.50 -10.61
C ALA A 27 38.14 -3.70 -11.75
N PRO A 28 37.79 -3.97 -13.03
CA PRO A 28 38.36 -3.27 -14.17
C PRO A 28 37.94 -1.80 -14.29
N LEU A 29 37.18 -1.31 -13.33
CA LEU A 29 36.67 0.04 -13.22
C LEU A 29 37.33 0.75 -12.05
N ASP A 30 37.36 2.10 -12.09
CA ASP A 30 37.76 2.94 -10.98
C ASP A 30 36.95 2.53 -9.71
N ALA A 31 37.60 1.81 -8.80
CA ALA A 31 36.99 1.23 -7.62
C ALA A 31 36.38 2.31 -6.72
N GLU A 32 36.94 3.52 -6.70
CA GLU A 32 36.45 4.64 -5.91
C GLU A 32 35.13 5.15 -6.45
N ARG A 33 34.99 5.31 -7.76
CA ARG A 33 33.75 5.68 -8.42
C ARG A 33 32.70 4.60 -8.27
N LEU A 34 33.04 3.33 -8.42
CA LEU A 34 32.15 2.21 -8.25
C LEU A 34 31.57 2.18 -6.82
N ALA A 35 32.41 2.42 -5.80
CA ALA A 35 31.98 2.49 -4.40
C ALA A 35 31.00 3.66 -4.16
N VAL A 36 31.22 4.81 -4.80
CA VAL A 36 30.30 5.96 -4.74
C VAL A 36 28.94 5.60 -5.34
N TYR A 37 28.91 4.99 -6.53
CA TYR A 37 27.65 4.57 -7.16
C TYR A 37 26.91 3.50 -6.35
N ALA A 38 27.63 2.50 -5.85
CA ALA A 38 27.05 1.46 -5.00
C ALA A 38 26.39 2.06 -3.74
N ARG A 39 27.06 3.02 -3.09
CA ARG A 39 26.52 3.75 -1.94
C ARG A 39 25.27 4.56 -2.31
N LEU A 40 25.26 5.24 -3.45
CA LEU A 40 24.11 6.01 -3.92
C LEU A 40 22.88 5.12 -4.15
N VAL A 41 23.06 3.97 -4.81
CA VAL A 41 21.98 2.99 -5.03
C VAL A 41 21.42 2.47 -3.71
N ARG A 42 22.30 2.06 -2.77
CA ARG A 42 21.88 1.60 -1.43
C ARG A 42 21.13 2.68 -0.67
N ASN A 43 21.60 3.92 -0.71
CA ASN A 43 20.94 5.05 -0.07
C ASN A 43 19.54 5.32 -0.68
N ASN A 44 19.40 5.19 -1.99
CA ASN A 44 18.11 5.34 -2.66
C ASN A 44 17.14 4.24 -2.23
N ILE A 45 17.55 2.96 -2.27
CA ILE A 45 16.74 1.84 -1.80
C ILE A 45 16.28 2.09 -0.34
N ASN A 46 17.22 2.37 0.56
CA ASN A 46 16.92 2.66 1.96
C ASN A 46 16.01 3.88 2.12
N GLY A 47 16.17 4.91 1.29
CA GLY A 47 15.36 6.12 1.30
C GLY A 47 13.90 5.84 0.91
N PHE A 48 13.63 4.96 -0.06
CA PHE A 48 12.28 4.55 -0.43
C PHE A 48 11.63 3.71 0.67
N ILE A 49 12.34 2.76 1.26
CA ILE A 49 11.88 1.98 2.40
C ILE A 49 11.53 2.90 3.58
N GLN A 50 12.40 3.84 3.93
CA GLN A 50 12.21 4.76 5.05
C GLN A 50 10.99 5.67 4.87
N ARG A 51 10.76 6.17 3.65
CA ARG A 51 9.60 7.03 3.35
C ARG A 51 8.29 6.27 3.37
N CYS A 52 8.29 5.03 2.90
CA CYS A 52 7.09 4.23 2.86
C CYS A 52 6.68 3.67 4.23
N TYR A 53 7.65 3.37 5.12
CA TYR A 53 7.42 2.63 6.36
C TYR A 53 7.82 3.38 7.64
N PRO A 54 7.37 4.64 7.85
CA PRO A 54 7.75 5.41 9.03
C PRO A 54 7.23 4.82 10.35
N GLN A 55 5.98 4.33 10.39
CA GLN A 55 5.39 3.74 11.59
C GLN A 55 5.98 2.35 11.87
N ALA A 56 6.06 1.49 10.86
CA ALA A 56 6.69 0.18 11.04
C ALA A 56 8.12 0.32 11.55
N ALA A 57 8.91 1.24 11.00
CA ALA A 57 10.28 1.53 11.46
C ALA A 57 10.34 2.07 12.91
N ARG A 58 9.33 2.85 13.33
CA ARG A 58 9.23 3.41 14.69
C ARG A 58 9.01 2.33 15.74
N TYR A 59 8.18 1.31 15.43
CA TYR A 59 7.79 0.27 16.37
C TYR A 59 8.62 -1.01 16.26
N ALA A 60 9.37 -1.19 15.18
CA ALA A 60 10.27 -2.32 15.01
C ALA A 60 11.49 -2.20 15.94
N ASP A 61 12.02 -3.34 16.37
CA ASP A 61 13.37 -3.38 16.95
C ASP A 61 14.38 -2.85 15.93
N SER A 62 15.18 -1.88 16.34
CA SER A 62 16.08 -1.17 15.44
C SER A 62 17.16 -2.08 14.83
N GLY A 63 17.61 -3.11 15.56
CA GLY A 63 18.57 -4.09 15.06
C GLY A 63 17.95 -5.02 14.02
N GLN A 64 16.73 -5.52 14.27
CA GLN A 64 15.98 -6.36 13.32
C GLN A 64 15.63 -5.58 12.06
N TRP A 65 15.20 -4.31 12.20
CA TRP A 65 14.89 -3.45 11.07
C TRP A 65 16.11 -3.16 10.20
N ALA A 66 17.26 -2.87 10.82
CA ALA A 66 18.51 -2.66 10.10
C ALA A 66 18.97 -3.94 9.39
N ALA A 67 18.89 -5.09 10.07
CA ALA A 67 19.21 -6.40 9.50
C ALA A 67 18.32 -6.75 8.31
N ALA A 68 17.00 -6.45 8.38
CA ALA A 68 16.07 -6.67 7.28
C ALA A 68 16.45 -5.88 6.03
N LYS A 69 16.76 -4.59 6.18
CA LYS A 69 17.18 -3.72 5.07
C LYS A 69 18.51 -4.18 4.45
N GLU A 70 19.46 -4.55 5.29
CA GLU A 70 20.77 -5.03 4.81
C GLU A 70 20.63 -6.35 4.06
N ALA A 71 19.88 -7.32 4.61
CA ALA A 71 19.62 -8.60 3.96
C ALA A 71 18.90 -8.43 2.61
N PHE A 72 17.89 -7.54 2.55
CA PHE A 72 17.16 -7.24 1.31
C PHE A 72 18.09 -6.75 0.19
N VAL A 73 19.01 -5.84 0.51
CA VAL A 73 19.99 -5.34 -0.46
C VAL A 73 21.05 -6.39 -0.78
N ALA A 74 21.55 -7.12 0.22
CA ALA A 74 22.61 -8.13 0.06
C ALA A 74 22.16 -9.32 -0.78
N GLU A 75 20.90 -9.77 -0.60
CA GLU A 75 20.32 -10.86 -1.39
C GLU A 75 19.92 -10.41 -2.80
N GLY A 76 19.96 -9.10 -3.08
CA GLY A 76 19.62 -8.53 -4.39
C GLY A 76 18.13 -8.70 -4.70
N SER A 77 17.27 -8.59 -3.68
CA SER A 77 15.82 -8.80 -3.81
C SER A 77 15.06 -7.60 -4.39
N ALA A 78 15.75 -6.48 -4.67
CA ALA A 78 15.20 -5.37 -5.45
C ALA A 78 15.33 -5.70 -6.95
N HIS A 79 14.24 -6.15 -7.57
CA HIS A 79 14.23 -6.62 -8.97
C HIS A 79 13.66 -5.60 -9.94
N SER A 80 12.73 -4.76 -9.50
CA SER A 80 12.09 -3.78 -10.36
C SER A 80 13.04 -2.64 -10.75
N PRO A 81 13.01 -2.20 -12.02
CA PRO A 81 13.68 -0.99 -12.44
C PRO A 81 13.01 0.29 -11.90
N TYR A 82 11.81 0.19 -11.36
CA TYR A 82 11.05 1.32 -10.84
C TYR A 82 11.22 1.42 -9.32
N PHE A 83 11.71 2.53 -8.86
CA PHE A 83 11.95 2.79 -7.43
C PHE A 83 10.69 2.74 -6.57
N GLN A 84 9.52 3.04 -7.15
CA GLN A 84 8.23 2.96 -6.46
C GLN A 84 7.84 1.53 -6.06
N ASP A 85 8.42 0.51 -6.69
CA ASP A 85 8.12 -0.90 -6.41
C ASP A 85 8.96 -1.45 -5.24
N ILE A 86 10.08 -0.79 -4.91
CA ILE A 86 11.00 -1.22 -3.85
C ILE A 86 10.28 -1.46 -2.51
N PRO A 87 9.36 -0.61 -2.03
CA PRO A 87 8.65 -0.87 -0.79
C PRO A 87 7.83 -2.17 -0.83
N GLY A 88 7.13 -2.44 -1.94
CA GLY A 88 6.37 -3.67 -2.11
C GLY A 88 7.24 -4.92 -2.11
N GLU A 89 8.38 -4.87 -2.82
CA GLU A 89 9.37 -5.96 -2.82
C GLU A 89 9.97 -6.17 -1.43
N PHE A 90 10.27 -5.10 -0.70
CA PHE A 90 10.76 -5.18 0.68
C PHE A 90 9.72 -5.79 1.63
N LEU A 91 8.45 -5.42 1.53
CA LEU A 91 7.37 -6.04 2.31
C LEU A 91 7.27 -7.54 2.02
N ALA A 92 7.30 -7.92 0.74
CA ALA A 92 7.26 -9.34 0.34
C ALA A 92 8.45 -10.12 0.89
N PHE A 93 9.65 -9.54 0.85
CA PHE A 93 10.87 -10.09 1.43
C PHE A 93 10.77 -10.25 2.96
N CYS A 94 10.28 -9.22 3.67
CA CYS A 94 10.12 -9.26 5.11
C CYS A 94 9.12 -10.33 5.57
N ARG A 95 8.07 -10.59 4.80
CA ARG A 95 7.09 -11.66 5.08
C ARG A 95 7.70 -13.05 5.02
N GLN A 96 8.65 -13.29 4.15
CA GLN A 96 9.36 -14.57 4.07
C GLN A 96 10.30 -14.73 5.28
N GLY A 97 10.93 -13.63 5.72
CA GLY A 97 11.96 -13.64 6.74
C GLY A 97 13.19 -14.41 6.30
N CYS A 98 14.26 -14.33 7.07
CA CYS A 98 15.46 -15.16 6.88
C CYS A 98 16.18 -15.37 8.21
N ALA A 99 17.32 -16.10 8.19
CA ALA A 99 18.12 -16.37 9.39
C ALA A 99 18.66 -15.10 10.07
N ALA A 100 18.83 -14.00 9.31
CA ALA A 100 19.39 -12.74 9.81
C ALA A 100 18.37 -11.89 10.56
N PHE A 101 17.06 -12.01 10.25
CA PHE A 101 16.00 -11.24 10.87
C PHE A 101 14.65 -11.97 10.80
N ARG A 102 13.76 -11.63 11.72
CA ARG A 102 12.35 -11.98 11.66
C ARG A 102 11.53 -10.84 12.29
N LEU A 103 10.80 -10.11 11.46
CA LEU A 103 9.93 -9.06 11.97
C LEU A 103 8.67 -9.67 12.59
N PRO A 104 8.21 -9.16 13.74
CA PRO A 104 6.95 -9.57 14.35
C PRO A 104 5.75 -9.27 13.43
N GLU A 105 4.68 -10.06 13.57
CA GLU A 105 3.48 -9.93 12.73
C GLU A 105 2.87 -8.51 12.77
N HIS A 106 2.82 -7.89 13.94
CA HIS A 106 2.28 -6.54 14.06
C HIS A 106 3.07 -5.50 13.25
N ILE A 107 4.39 -5.68 13.09
CA ILE A 107 5.22 -4.82 12.22
C ILE A 107 4.89 -5.07 10.75
N LEU A 108 4.70 -6.35 10.35
CA LEU A 108 4.30 -6.69 8.98
C LEU A 108 2.91 -6.14 8.63
N GLN A 109 1.99 -6.06 9.59
CA GLN A 109 0.68 -5.46 9.40
C GLN A 109 0.74 -3.93 9.27
N LEU A 110 1.59 -3.24 10.05
CA LEU A 110 1.88 -1.81 9.84
C LEU A 110 2.47 -1.57 8.45
N MET A 111 3.48 -2.36 8.05
CA MET A 111 4.05 -2.26 6.69
C MET A 111 2.99 -2.47 5.59
N ARG A 112 2.09 -3.44 5.77
CA ARG A 112 1.00 -3.69 4.82
C ARG A 112 0.07 -2.48 4.69
N PHE A 113 -0.26 -1.85 5.81
CA PHE A 113 -1.09 -0.64 5.82
C PHE A 113 -0.38 0.54 5.16
N GLU A 114 0.86 0.83 5.53
CA GLU A 114 1.65 1.92 4.95
C GLU A 114 1.90 1.71 3.45
N HIS A 115 2.13 0.46 3.03
CA HIS A 115 2.24 0.13 1.60
C HIS A 115 0.92 0.35 0.85
N SER A 116 -0.24 0.08 1.45
CA SER A 116 -1.52 0.33 0.80
C SER A 116 -1.77 1.83 0.54
N GLN A 117 -1.25 2.71 1.40
CA GLN A 117 -1.28 4.15 1.16
C GLN A 117 -0.39 4.56 -0.03
N LEU A 118 0.81 3.99 -0.14
CA LEU A 118 1.67 4.22 -1.31
C LEU A 118 1.01 3.71 -2.60
N VAL A 119 0.36 2.54 -2.57
CA VAL A 119 -0.36 2.01 -3.74
C VAL A 119 -1.48 2.96 -4.17
N ALA A 120 -2.24 3.51 -3.21
CA ALA A 120 -3.26 4.51 -3.52
C ALA A 120 -2.65 5.81 -4.06
N GLU A 121 -1.50 6.26 -3.51
CA GLU A 121 -0.81 7.50 -3.93
C GLU A 121 -0.31 7.45 -5.38
N ILE A 122 0.22 6.30 -5.81
CA ILE A 122 0.79 6.13 -7.16
C ILE A 122 -0.23 5.68 -8.20
N ALA A 123 -1.46 5.37 -7.79
CA ALA A 123 -2.53 5.00 -8.70
C ALA A 123 -2.97 6.19 -9.56
N ALA A 124 -3.52 5.89 -10.73
CA ALA A 124 -4.10 6.93 -11.57
C ALA A 124 -5.34 7.52 -10.90
N THR A 125 -5.31 8.81 -10.62
CA THR A 125 -6.43 9.53 -10.01
C THR A 125 -7.68 9.40 -10.89
N PRO A 126 -8.85 9.04 -10.33
CA PRO A 126 -10.09 9.03 -11.07
C PRO A 126 -10.42 10.42 -11.62
N PRO A 127 -11.11 10.53 -12.77
CA PRO A 127 -11.44 11.82 -13.34
C PRO A 127 -12.37 12.60 -12.39
N ASN A 128 -11.94 13.79 -12.00
CA ASN A 128 -12.75 14.72 -11.22
C ASN A 128 -13.79 15.39 -12.13
N ALA A 129 -14.97 14.80 -12.24
CA ALA A 129 -16.10 15.41 -12.92
C ALA A 129 -17.32 15.36 -12.00
N ALA A 130 -17.89 16.51 -11.71
CA ALA A 130 -19.17 16.58 -11.03
C ALA A 130 -20.21 15.72 -11.76
N PHE A 131 -21.03 15.01 -11.04
CA PHE A 131 -22.12 14.21 -11.57
C PHE A 131 -23.38 14.39 -10.70
N GLU A 132 -24.50 14.33 -11.34
CA GLU A 132 -25.78 14.23 -10.65
C GLU A 132 -26.12 12.75 -10.45
N TRP A 133 -26.68 12.41 -9.33
CA TRP A 133 -27.09 11.06 -9.01
C TRP A 133 -28.33 11.06 -8.12
N ASP A 134 -29.02 9.96 -8.12
CA ASP A 134 -30.20 9.66 -7.32
C ASP A 134 -30.05 8.31 -6.61
N GLU A 135 -31.07 7.89 -5.88
CA GLU A 135 -31.06 6.64 -5.11
C GLU A 135 -30.95 5.36 -5.96
N ASP A 136 -31.28 5.46 -7.26
CA ASP A 136 -31.22 4.35 -8.22
C ASP A 136 -29.89 4.31 -9.00
N THR A 137 -29.08 5.35 -8.92
CA THR A 137 -27.79 5.43 -9.60
C THR A 137 -26.85 4.35 -9.09
N PRO A 138 -26.31 3.45 -9.97
CA PRO A 138 -25.41 2.39 -9.54
C PRO A 138 -23.99 2.92 -9.31
N PHE A 139 -23.41 2.55 -8.17
CA PHE A 139 -22.04 2.88 -7.78
C PHE A 139 -21.19 1.63 -7.65
N VAL A 140 -19.90 1.79 -7.79
CA VAL A 140 -18.86 0.79 -7.51
C VAL A 140 -17.80 1.38 -6.58
N LEU A 141 -17.06 0.52 -5.92
CA LEU A 141 -15.86 0.96 -5.20
C LEU A 141 -14.86 1.56 -6.18
N SER A 142 -14.31 2.71 -5.85
CA SER A 142 -13.24 3.36 -6.64
C SER A 142 -12.08 2.39 -6.90
N PRO A 143 -11.54 2.31 -8.12
CA PRO A 143 -10.42 1.43 -8.43
C PRO A 143 -9.14 1.79 -7.67
N VAL A 144 -9.07 2.97 -7.08
CA VAL A 144 -7.95 3.44 -6.24
C VAL A 144 -8.28 3.35 -4.74
N ALA A 145 -9.42 2.78 -4.38
CA ALA A 145 -9.79 2.46 -3.00
C ALA A 145 -9.53 0.99 -2.69
N GLY A 146 -8.98 0.73 -1.50
CA GLY A 146 -8.75 -0.61 -0.98
C GLY A 146 -9.37 -0.79 0.39
N ILE A 147 -9.93 -1.97 0.66
CA ILE A 147 -10.45 -2.36 1.97
C ILE A 147 -9.66 -3.55 2.47
N ALA A 148 -9.19 -3.48 3.72
CA ALA A 148 -8.43 -4.56 4.31
C ALA A 148 -8.73 -4.73 5.81
N ASP A 149 -8.74 -5.98 6.27
CA ASP A 149 -8.84 -6.31 7.69
C ASP A 149 -7.44 -6.37 8.30
N TYR A 150 -7.30 -5.80 9.50
CA TYR A 150 -6.09 -5.80 10.30
C TYR A 150 -6.39 -6.35 11.69
N PRO A 151 -5.42 -7.00 12.35
CA PRO A 151 -5.64 -7.59 13.68
C PRO A 151 -5.77 -6.55 14.80
N PHE A 152 -5.51 -5.28 14.54
CA PHE A 152 -5.63 -4.13 15.43
C PHE A 152 -5.88 -2.86 14.62
N ASN A 153 -6.20 -1.75 15.28
CA ASN A 153 -6.36 -0.45 14.60
C ASN A 153 -5.01 0.12 14.15
N VAL A 154 -4.67 -0.11 12.89
CA VAL A 154 -3.43 0.39 12.26
C VAL A 154 -3.46 1.90 11.96
N CYS A 155 -4.65 2.54 12.04
CA CYS A 155 -4.82 3.97 11.80
C CYS A 155 -4.51 4.83 13.04
N ALA A 156 -4.33 4.22 14.21
CA ALA A 156 -4.05 4.94 15.43
C ALA A 156 -2.62 5.50 15.43
N ASP A 157 -2.43 6.71 15.93
CA ASP A 157 -1.10 7.32 16.11
C ASP A 157 -0.19 6.48 17.02
N GLU A 158 -0.81 5.83 18.02
CA GLU A 158 -0.17 4.88 18.93
C GLU A 158 -0.98 3.56 18.90
N PRO A 159 -0.67 2.63 17.99
CA PRO A 159 -1.39 1.39 17.85
C PRO A 159 -1.29 0.51 19.10
N ASP A 160 -2.43 0.05 19.60
CA ASP A 160 -2.49 -1.02 20.57
C ASP A 160 -2.51 -2.38 19.84
N PHE A 161 -1.39 -3.08 19.85
CA PHE A 161 -1.22 -4.37 19.17
C PHE A 161 -2.03 -5.52 19.80
N GLN A 162 -2.70 -5.28 20.92
CA GLN A 162 -3.60 -6.24 21.59
C GLN A 162 -5.09 -5.87 21.44
N ALA A 163 -5.38 -4.77 20.70
CA ALA A 163 -6.74 -4.32 20.47
C ALA A 163 -7.52 -5.26 19.54
N ALA A 164 -8.84 -4.99 19.41
CA ALA A 164 -9.71 -5.74 18.53
C ALA A 164 -9.36 -5.53 17.04
N PRO A 165 -9.62 -6.54 16.18
CA PRO A 165 -9.48 -6.41 14.73
C PRO A 165 -10.28 -5.23 14.19
N THR A 166 -9.72 -4.56 13.18
CA THR A 166 -10.29 -3.36 12.55
C THR A 166 -10.21 -3.48 11.04
N ALA A 167 -11.34 -3.29 10.36
CA ALA A 167 -11.36 -3.10 8.91
C ALA A 167 -10.98 -1.66 8.60
N VAL A 168 -10.22 -1.43 7.54
CA VAL A 168 -9.74 -0.10 7.14
C VAL A 168 -9.93 0.08 5.65
N ALA A 169 -10.47 1.23 5.25
CA ALA A 169 -10.42 1.73 3.88
C ALA A 169 -9.22 2.65 3.70
N VAL A 170 -8.55 2.54 2.56
CA VAL A 170 -7.51 3.47 2.08
C VAL A 170 -7.89 3.86 0.67
N TRP A 171 -7.89 5.16 0.35
CA TRP A 171 -8.28 5.66 -0.97
C TRP A 171 -7.54 6.94 -1.33
N GLN A 172 -7.58 7.27 -2.61
CA GLN A 172 -7.17 8.57 -3.13
C GLN A 172 -8.42 9.31 -3.60
N ASP A 173 -8.55 10.58 -3.22
CA ASP A 173 -9.61 11.45 -3.75
C ASP A 173 -9.28 11.96 -5.16
N ALA A 174 -10.26 12.61 -5.80
CA ALA A 174 -10.07 13.21 -7.11
C ALA A 174 -9.05 14.37 -7.15
N GLY A 175 -8.63 14.87 -5.99
CA GLY A 175 -7.54 15.84 -5.83
C GLY A 175 -6.16 15.19 -5.75
N GLY A 176 -6.07 13.87 -5.72
CA GLY A 176 -4.82 13.13 -5.58
C GLY A 176 -4.31 12.99 -4.14
N SER A 177 -5.14 13.34 -3.14
CA SER A 177 -4.79 13.18 -1.74
C SER A 177 -5.19 11.79 -1.23
N VAL A 178 -4.30 11.14 -0.47
CA VAL A 178 -4.56 9.82 0.11
C VAL A 178 -5.16 9.96 1.49
N TYR A 179 -6.24 9.22 1.73
CA TYR A 179 -6.95 9.15 3.00
C TYR A 179 -7.07 7.70 3.46
N HIS A 180 -7.35 7.54 4.73
CA HIS A 180 -7.71 6.25 5.32
C HIS A 180 -8.70 6.45 6.47
N SER A 181 -9.52 5.43 6.71
CA SER A 181 -10.49 5.42 7.81
C SER A 181 -10.71 4.01 8.33
N PRO A 182 -10.77 3.81 9.65
CA PRO A 182 -11.32 2.60 10.20
C PRO A 182 -12.80 2.51 9.83
N LEU A 183 -13.25 1.32 9.48
CA LEU A 183 -14.62 1.02 9.08
C LEU A 183 -15.38 0.36 10.23
N ASP A 184 -16.57 0.83 10.51
CA ASP A 184 -17.52 0.06 11.30
C ASP A 184 -18.22 -1.02 10.45
N GLU A 185 -19.13 -1.75 11.03
CA GLU A 185 -19.78 -2.87 10.33
C GLU A 185 -20.67 -2.41 9.18
N ILE A 186 -21.34 -1.25 9.31
CA ILE A 186 -22.18 -0.68 8.23
C ILE A 186 -21.30 -0.28 7.05
N ASP A 187 -20.25 0.50 7.28
CA ASP A 187 -19.30 0.91 6.24
C ASP A 187 -18.71 -0.30 5.52
N ARG A 188 -18.31 -1.32 6.29
CA ARG A 188 -17.75 -2.54 5.74
C ARG A 188 -18.72 -3.26 4.82
N ILE A 189 -19.98 -3.40 5.21
CA ILE A 189 -21.02 -4.04 4.39
C ILE A 189 -21.24 -3.24 3.11
N LEU A 190 -21.43 -1.92 3.21
CA LEU A 190 -21.66 -1.04 2.07
C LEU A 190 -20.54 -1.12 1.04
N LEU A 191 -19.31 -0.90 1.50
CA LEU A 191 -18.15 -0.84 0.62
C LEU A 191 -17.77 -2.21 0.04
N GLN A 192 -17.93 -3.30 0.81
CA GLN A 192 -17.71 -4.65 0.29
C GLN A 192 -18.75 -5.06 -0.75
N ALA A 193 -20.01 -4.66 -0.58
CA ALA A 193 -21.04 -4.91 -1.58
C ALA A 193 -20.75 -4.14 -2.89
N ALA A 194 -20.41 -2.85 -2.80
CA ALA A 194 -20.04 -2.03 -3.96
C ALA A 194 -18.74 -2.50 -4.65
N ALA A 195 -17.84 -3.17 -3.93
CA ALA A 195 -16.63 -3.77 -4.49
C ALA A 195 -16.91 -5.03 -5.32
N GLN A 196 -18.01 -5.73 -5.04
CA GLN A 196 -18.35 -6.98 -5.75
C GLN A 196 -19.13 -6.74 -7.04
N SER A 197 -20.02 -5.75 -7.06
CA SER A 197 -20.86 -5.43 -8.21
C SER A 197 -21.42 -4.01 -8.10
N PRO A 198 -21.77 -3.38 -9.24
CA PRO A 198 -22.49 -2.13 -9.21
C PRO A 198 -23.76 -2.24 -8.37
N LEU A 199 -23.97 -1.29 -7.48
CA LEU A 199 -25.03 -1.29 -6.47
C LEU A 199 -25.57 0.13 -6.27
N SER A 200 -26.90 0.29 -6.22
CA SER A 200 -27.50 1.58 -5.89
C SER A 200 -27.84 1.67 -4.40
N GLN A 201 -28.04 2.91 -3.92
CA GLN A 201 -28.46 3.15 -2.54
C GLN A 201 -29.81 2.48 -2.25
N ALA A 202 -30.78 2.56 -3.17
CA ALA A 202 -32.06 1.90 -3.07
C ALA A 202 -31.92 0.38 -2.93
N GLN A 203 -31.09 -0.25 -3.76
CA GLN A 203 -30.87 -1.70 -3.73
C GLN A 203 -30.26 -2.19 -2.42
N ILE A 204 -29.32 -1.45 -1.82
CA ILE A 204 -28.75 -1.88 -0.53
C ILE A 204 -29.76 -1.71 0.60
N CYS A 205 -30.56 -0.64 0.60
CA CYS A 205 -31.62 -0.43 1.57
C CYS A 205 -32.68 -1.54 1.48
N GLU A 206 -33.09 -1.92 0.27
CA GLU A 206 -34.06 -3.01 0.03
C GLU A 206 -33.48 -4.37 0.50
N SER A 207 -32.23 -4.66 0.17
CA SER A 207 -31.57 -5.90 0.57
C SER A 207 -31.49 -6.06 2.08
N LEU A 208 -31.17 -4.98 2.79
CA LEU A 208 -31.12 -4.97 4.26
C LEU A 208 -32.53 -5.04 4.88
N ALA A 209 -33.54 -4.37 4.30
CA ALA A 209 -34.92 -4.46 4.73
C ALA A 209 -35.49 -5.88 4.64
N GLY A 210 -35.06 -6.64 3.63
CA GLY A 210 -35.43 -8.05 3.46
C GLY A 210 -34.86 -8.99 4.53
N VAL A 211 -33.82 -8.58 5.25
CA VAL A 211 -33.15 -9.41 6.28
C VAL A 211 -33.76 -9.22 7.67
N SER A 212 -34.32 -8.04 8.01
CA SER A 212 -34.82 -7.74 9.35
C SER A 212 -35.80 -6.57 9.34
N GLU A 213 -36.91 -6.71 10.14
CA GLU A 213 -37.85 -5.60 10.39
C GLU A 213 -37.16 -4.36 11.03
N GLN A 214 -36.00 -4.54 11.67
CA GLN A 214 -35.19 -3.47 12.23
C GLN A 214 -34.43 -2.69 11.18
N ALA A 215 -34.31 -3.20 9.96
CA ALA A 215 -33.56 -2.57 8.88
C ALA A 215 -34.10 -1.19 8.48
N ALA A 216 -35.42 -0.96 8.61
CA ALA A 216 -36.01 0.36 8.40
C ALA A 216 -35.44 1.45 9.34
N GLN A 217 -34.96 1.06 10.53
CA GLN A 217 -34.32 1.99 11.47
C GLN A 217 -32.92 2.41 11.03
N TRP A 218 -32.28 1.64 10.18
CA TRP A 218 -30.90 1.87 9.71
C TRP A 218 -30.85 2.68 8.40
N GLN A 219 -31.98 2.79 7.71
CA GLN A 219 -32.04 3.47 6.42
C GLN A 219 -31.42 4.88 6.47
N PRO A 220 -31.76 5.77 7.43
CA PRO A 220 -31.16 7.13 7.46
C PRO A 220 -29.64 7.09 7.68
N GLU A 221 -29.13 6.11 8.43
CA GLU A 221 -27.70 5.97 8.65
C GLU A 221 -27.00 5.43 7.40
N ILE A 222 -27.59 4.50 6.68
CA ILE A 222 -27.10 3.97 5.41
C ILE A 222 -27.02 5.09 4.37
N GLU A 223 -28.10 5.90 4.24
CA GLU A 223 -28.15 7.04 3.32
C GLU A 223 -27.03 8.06 3.62
N ARG A 224 -26.87 8.39 4.90
CA ARG A 224 -25.81 9.30 5.36
C ARG A 224 -24.41 8.78 5.05
N ARG A 225 -24.16 7.49 5.31
CA ARG A 225 -22.86 6.84 5.04
C ARG A 225 -22.59 6.73 3.56
N TRP A 226 -23.61 6.36 2.78
CA TRP A 226 -23.49 6.30 1.32
C TRP A 226 -23.09 7.65 0.75
N GLN A 227 -23.82 8.74 1.13
CA GLN A 227 -23.48 10.09 0.73
C GLN A 227 -22.04 10.46 1.09
N GLN A 228 -21.61 10.15 2.31
CA GLN A 228 -20.24 10.39 2.77
C GLN A 228 -19.20 9.72 1.86
N TRP A 229 -19.42 8.46 1.50
CA TRP A 229 -18.49 7.71 0.65
C TRP A 229 -18.51 8.17 -0.82
N VAL A 230 -19.63 8.69 -1.29
CA VAL A 230 -19.72 9.36 -2.59
C VAL A 230 -18.98 10.70 -2.57
N ASP A 231 -19.21 11.52 -1.54
CA ASP A 231 -18.57 12.84 -1.40
C ASP A 231 -17.04 12.76 -1.24
N THR A 232 -16.53 11.62 -0.80
CA THR A 232 -15.09 11.38 -0.61
C THR A 232 -14.45 10.56 -1.72
N ASP A 233 -15.14 10.37 -2.85
CA ASP A 233 -14.68 9.64 -4.04
C ASP A 233 -14.35 8.14 -3.79
N VAL A 234 -14.83 7.56 -2.69
CA VAL A 234 -14.71 6.12 -2.41
C VAL A 234 -15.71 5.31 -3.22
N LEU A 235 -16.92 5.85 -3.41
CA LEU A 235 -17.92 5.30 -4.31
C LEU A 235 -18.02 6.17 -5.55
N LEU A 236 -17.90 5.55 -6.73
CA LEU A 236 -17.99 6.23 -8.02
C LEU A 236 -19.13 5.63 -8.85
N PRO A 237 -19.82 6.43 -9.69
CA PRO A 237 -20.81 5.90 -10.62
C PRO A 237 -20.22 4.83 -11.52
N ALA A 238 -20.92 3.69 -11.68
CA ALA A 238 -20.43 2.51 -12.40
C ALA A 238 -20.03 2.81 -13.86
N GLU A 239 -20.71 3.75 -14.53
CA GLU A 239 -20.43 4.15 -15.91
C GLU A 239 -19.09 4.89 -16.08
N ARG A 240 -18.45 5.30 -14.98
CA ARG A 240 -17.18 6.07 -14.97
C ARG A 240 -15.98 5.28 -14.51
N SER A 241 -16.20 4.07 -14.03
CA SER A 241 -15.16 3.19 -13.49
C SER A 241 -14.51 2.30 -14.55
N ALA A 242 -14.82 2.49 -15.85
CA ALA A 242 -14.30 1.69 -16.95
C ALA A 242 -13.08 2.30 -17.64
#